data_1d15a68f52b2fb1a31d5da927d2ca302
#
_entry.id   1d15a68f52b2fb1a31d5da927d2ca302
#
_cell.length_a   1.000
_cell.length_b   1.000
_cell.length_c   1.000
_cell.angle_alpha   90.00
_cell.angle_beta   90.00
_cell.angle_gamma   90.00
#
_symmetry.space_group_name_H-M   'P 1'
#
loop_
_entity.id
_entity.type
_entity.pdbx_description
1 polymer ?
#
loop_
_entity_poly.entity_id
_entity_poly.type
_entity_poly.pdbx_seq_one_letter_code
_entity_poly.pdbx_strand_id
1 'polypeptide(L)'
;MITFEKIRWKNLLSYGNVWTEVDLKRSPNTLIVGENGSGKSTILDALCYVLFSRPFRKVTKKQLVNSVNTKGTSIEVEFTVGKNHYKVHRSIKTWGSQPFEIYVNDELINQTGDSKDYQEHLETNILKLNFKSFTQIVILGSSSFVPFMQLSGPQRREIIEDLLDIKIFSSMNLILKDKVSDNKSKITELKYQIDLIKEKINVQRQFIDEIKQSHNEKIDKNKEEIEKTEATILRSRQKTETLEKQVRELQEQVKDKN
;
A
#
# COMPACT_ATOMS: atom_id res chain seq x y z
N MET A 1 -13.48 -18.93 -22.43
CA MET A 1 -14.04 -20.04 -21.60
C MET A 1 -12.99 -21.12 -21.55
N ILE A 2 -12.74 -21.72 -20.38
CA ILE A 2 -11.81 -22.84 -20.20
C ILE A 2 -12.63 -24.15 -20.32
N THR A 3 -12.15 -25.07 -21.11
CA THR A 3 -12.77 -26.40 -21.24
C THR A 3 -11.73 -27.47 -20.97
N PHE A 4 -11.87 -28.17 -19.85
CA PHE A 4 -11.01 -29.32 -19.54
C PHE A 4 -11.39 -30.50 -20.40
N GLU A 5 -10.39 -31.13 -21.02
CA GLU A 5 -10.62 -32.24 -21.97
C GLU A 5 -10.22 -33.57 -21.35
N LYS A 6 -9.02 -33.66 -20.80
CA LYS A 6 -8.44 -34.89 -20.31
C LYS A 6 -7.56 -34.65 -19.10
N ILE A 7 -7.60 -35.58 -18.15
CA ILE A 7 -6.63 -35.61 -17.04
C ILE A 7 -6.09 -37.02 -16.90
N ARG A 8 -4.78 -37.19 -16.69
CA ARG A 8 -4.14 -38.45 -16.42
C ARG A 8 -3.08 -38.36 -15.36
N TRP A 9 -2.92 -39.42 -14.61
CA TRP A 9 -1.91 -39.49 -13.53
C TRP A 9 -1.41 -40.91 -13.34
N LYS A 10 -0.22 -41.03 -12.70
CA LYS A 10 0.36 -42.29 -12.22
C LYS A 10 1.12 -42.06 -10.93
N ASN A 11 1.25 -43.14 -10.14
CA ASN A 11 1.93 -43.10 -8.83
C ASN A 11 1.43 -41.99 -7.89
N LEU A 12 0.17 -41.67 -7.93
CA LEU A 12 -0.46 -40.64 -7.14
C LEU A 12 -1.39 -41.29 -6.10
N LEU A 13 -1.09 -41.05 -4.83
CA LEU A 13 -1.89 -41.56 -3.70
C LEU A 13 -2.07 -43.11 -3.80
N SER A 14 -3.31 -43.59 -3.93
CA SER A 14 -3.61 -45.00 -4.04
C SER A 14 -3.36 -45.61 -5.44
N TYR A 15 -3.06 -44.79 -6.45
CA TYR A 15 -2.81 -45.27 -7.81
C TYR A 15 -1.37 -45.69 -8.05
N GLY A 16 -1.19 -46.84 -8.71
CA GLY A 16 0.13 -47.38 -9.00
C GLY A 16 0.81 -46.77 -10.23
N ASN A 17 1.81 -47.50 -10.78
CA ASN A 17 2.67 -46.98 -11.88
C ASN A 17 2.04 -47.17 -13.28
N VAL A 18 0.74 -47.30 -13.35
CA VAL A 18 -0.01 -47.33 -14.61
C VAL A 18 -0.73 -46.00 -14.79
N TRP A 19 -0.72 -45.46 -16.02
CA TRP A 19 -1.45 -44.28 -16.31
C TRP A 19 -2.96 -44.51 -16.15
N THR A 20 -3.57 -43.77 -15.26
CA THR A 20 -5.02 -43.65 -15.13
C THR A 20 -5.44 -42.37 -15.84
N GLU A 21 -6.38 -42.51 -16.75
CA GLU A 21 -6.86 -41.43 -17.60
C GLU A 21 -8.36 -41.24 -17.42
N VAL A 22 -8.80 -40.00 -17.39
CA VAL A 22 -10.21 -39.60 -17.36
C VAL A 22 -10.44 -38.57 -18.46
N ASP A 23 -11.30 -38.95 -19.41
CA ASP A 23 -11.77 -38.03 -20.45
C ASP A 23 -12.95 -37.22 -19.88
N LEU A 24 -12.73 -35.91 -19.74
CA LEU A 24 -13.70 -34.97 -19.18
C LEU A 24 -14.66 -34.41 -20.24
N LYS A 25 -14.40 -34.65 -21.53
CA LYS A 25 -15.20 -34.17 -22.67
C LYS A 25 -16.18 -35.20 -23.20
N ARG A 26 -16.02 -36.46 -22.80
CA ARG A 26 -16.82 -37.58 -23.30
C ARG A 26 -18.32 -37.42 -23.08
N SER A 27 -18.72 -36.79 -21.97
CA SER A 27 -20.12 -36.62 -21.60
C SER A 27 -20.29 -35.30 -20.84
N PRO A 28 -21.44 -34.60 -21.00
CA PRO A 28 -21.76 -33.40 -20.22
C PRO A 28 -21.74 -33.65 -18.71
N ASN A 29 -22.11 -34.86 -18.29
CA ASN A 29 -22.12 -35.29 -16.89
C ASN A 29 -21.45 -36.66 -16.77
N THR A 30 -20.53 -36.78 -15.81
CA THR A 30 -19.83 -38.06 -15.52
C THR A 30 -20.01 -38.41 -14.05
N LEU A 31 -20.53 -39.62 -13.80
CA LEU A 31 -20.65 -40.18 -12.45
C LEU A 31 -19.45 -41.08 -12.17
N ILE A 32 -18.71 -40.79 -11.09
CA ILE A 32 -17.60 -41.63 -10.61
C ILE A 32 -18.07 -42.42 -9.40
N VAL A 33 -18.17 -43.73 -9.56
CA VAL A 33 -18.63 -44.66 -8.52
C VAL A 33 -17.48 -45.59 -8.09
N GLY A 34 -17.47 -45.94 -6.82
CA GLY A 34 -16.48 -46.88 -6.26
C GLY A 34 -16.55 -46.93 -4.75
N GLU A 35 -15.90 -47.91 -4.15
CA GLU A 35 -15.80 -48.08 -2.71
C GLU A 35 -15.03 -46.92 -2.01
N ASN A 36 -15.20 -46.79 -0.71
CA ASN A 36 -14.43 -45.81 0.08
C ASN A 36 -12.94 -46.19 0.04
N GLY A 37 -12.08 -45.25 -0.22
CA GLY A 37 -10.64 -45.49 -0.39
C GLY A 37 -10.20 -45.85 -1.81
N SER A 38 -11.11 -46.16 -2.75
CA SER A 38 -10.76 -46.50 -4.15
C SER A 38 -10.11 -45.40 -4.97
N GLY A 39 -9.97 -44.17 -4.41
CA GLY A 39 -9.28 -43.06 -5.09
C GLY A 39 -10.20 -42.12 -5.86
N LYS A 40 -11.53 -42.15 -5.68
CA LYS A 40 -12.47 -41.23 -6.36
C LYS A 40 -12.08 -39.74 -6.24
N SER A 41 -11.68 -39.32 -5.04
CA SER A 41 -11.29 -37.91 -4.81
C SER A 41 -9.87 -37.58 -5.30
N THR A 42 -9.09 -38.56 -5.74
CA THR A 42 -7.73 -38.36 -6.24
C THR A 42 -7.72 -37.50 -7.51
N ILE A 43 -8.78 -37.55 -8.30
CA ILE A 43 -8.93 -36.68 -9.48
C ILE A 43 -8.89 -35.18 -9.10
N LEU A 44 -9.48 -34.80 -7.97
CA LEU A 44 -9.48 -33.40 -7.47
C LEU A 44 -8.08 -33.00 -7.02
N ASP A 45 -7.36 -33.89 -6.33
CA ASP A 45 -5.97 -33.61 -5.93
C ASP A 45 -5.05 -33.54 -7.14
N ALA A 46 -5.23 -34.43 -8.13
CA ALA A 46 -4.50 -34.45 -9.39
C ALA A 46 -4.68 -33.10 -10.13
N LEU A 47 -5.93 -32.68 -10.31
CA LEU A 47 -6.28 -31.47 -11.02
C LEU A 47 -5.72 -30.21 -10.31
N CYS A 48 -5.92 -30.10 -9.02
CA CYS A 48 -5.39 -28.98 -8.25
C CYS A 48 -3.85 -28.97 -8.22
N TYR A 49 -3.23 -30.14 -8.09
CA TYR A 49 -1.78 -30.21 -8.01
C TYR A 49 -1.10 -29.87 -9.34
N VAL A 50 -1.61 -30.40 -10.46
CA VAL A 50 -1.01 -30.10 -11.78
C VAL A 50 -1.13 -28.63 -12.13
N LEU A 51 -2.24 -27.97 -11.81
CA LEU A 51 -2.47 -26.57 -12.12
C LEU A 51 -1.78 -25.61 -11.12
N PHE A 52 -1.86 -25.89 -9.80
CA PHE A 52 -1.47 -24.93 -8.76
C PHE A 52 -0.33 -25.40 -7.85
N SER A 53 0.28 -26.58 -8.11
CA SER A 53 1.30 -27.16 -7.22
C SER A 53 0.84 -27.37 -5.77
N ARG A 54 -0.48 -27.40 -5.56
CA ARG A 54 -1.13 -27.60 -4.26
C ARG A 54 -2.23 -28.64 -4.40
N PRO A 55 -2.26 -29.68 -3.56
CA PRO A 55 -3.38 -30.63 -3.56
C PRO A 55 -4.65 -29.95 -3.05
N PHE A 56 -5.80 -30.50 -3.43
CA PHE A 56 -7.11 -30.04 -2.96
C PHE A 56 -7.28 -30.31 -1.47
N ARG A 57 -6.95 -31.52 -1.02
CA ARG A 57 -6.97 -31.90 0.40
C ARG A 57 -5.75 -31.37 1.14
N LYS A 58 -5.86 -31.23 2.46
CA LYS A 58 -4.74 -30.82 3.33
C LYS A 58 -3.72 -31.95 3.52
N VAL A 59 -3.04 -32.32 2.45
CA VAL A 59 -1.97 -33.34 2.44
C VAL A 59 -0.66 -32.69 1.96
N THR A 60 0.45 -33.22 2.45
CA THR A 60 1.77 -32.72 2.02
C THR A 60 2.14 -33.28 0.65
N LYS A 61 3.06 -32.63 -0.07
CA LYS A 61 3.57 -33.13 -1.37
C LYS A 61 4.15 -34.55 -1.27
N LYS A 62 4.78 -34.89 -0.15
CA LYS A 62 5.32 -36.25 0.09
C LYS A 62 4.22 -37.30 0.19
N GLN A 63 3.09 -36.96 0.79
CA GLN A 63 1.95 -37.84 0.92
C GLN A 63 1.17 -38.06 -0.40
N LEU A 64 1.37 -37.18 -1.39
CA LEU A 64 0.80 -37.39 -2.73
C LEU A 64 1.47 -38.55 -3.49
N VAL A 65 2.74 -38.81 -3.21
CA VAL A 65 3.47 -39.90 -3.85
C VAL A 65 2.93 -41.24 -3.35
N ASN A 66 2.70 -42.18 -4.26
CA ASN A 66 2.28 -43.54 -3.89
C ASN A 66 3.26 -44.18 -2.91
N SER A 67 2.77 -44.68 -1.79
CA SER A 67 3.59 -45.19 -0.69
C SER A 67 4.32 -46.51 -1.03
N VAL A 68 3.83 -47.26 -2.00
CA VAL A 68 4.44 -48.53 -2.45
C VAL A 68 5.58 -48.25 -3.43
N ASN A 69 5.32 -47.43 -4.44
CA ASN A 69 6.30 -47.14 -5.50
C ASN A 69 7.31 -46.02 -5.09
N THR A 70 6.95 -45.15 -4.17
CA THR A 70 7.79 -44.07 -3.57
C THR A 70 8.41 -43.10 -4.56
N LYS A 71 8.19 -43.21 -5.86
CA LYS A 71 8.81 -42.41 -6.92
C LYS A 71 7.97 -42.34 -8.19
N GLY A 72 8.29 -41.41 -9.07
CA GLY A 72 7.77 -41.35 -10.42
C GLY A 72 6.31 -40.88 -10.51
N THR A 73 5.83 -40.10 -9.55
CA THR A 73 4.51 -39.46 -9.65
C THR A 73 4.51 -38.48 -10.80
N SER A 74 3.55 -38.61 -11.70
CA SER A 74 3.39 -37.72 -12.85
C SER A 74 1.91 -37.47 -13.09
N ILE A 75 1.57 -36.23 -13.39
CA ILE A 75 0.21 -35.77 -13.61
C ILE A 75 0.21 -34.86 -14.83
N GLU A 76 -0.79 -35.05 -15.68
CA GLU A 76 -1.00 -34.23 -16.87
C GLU A 76 -2.46 -33.83 -16.97
N VAL A 77 -2.71 -32.63 -17.47
CA VAL A 77 -4.04 -32.13 -17.80
C VAL A 77 -4.00 -31.44 -19.16
N GLU A 78 -5.00 -31.72 -19.96
CA GLU A 78 -5.24 -31.09 -21.26
C GLU A 78 -6.52 -30.26 -21.18
N PHE A 79 -6.47 -29.04 -21.67
CA PHE A 79 -7.61 -28.12 -21.69
C PHE A 79 -7.46 -27.08 -22.80
N THR A 80 -8.58 -26.52 -23.21
CA THR A 80 -8.64 -25.50 -24.26
C THR A 80 -9.07 -24.17 -23.67
N VAL A 81 -8.40 -23.06 -24.07
CA VAL A 81 -8.79 -21.69 -23.74
C VAL A 81 -8.91 -20.89 -25.04
N GLY A 82 -10.13 -20.56 -25.40
CA GLY A 82 -10.40 -19.89 -26.68
C GLY A 82 -10.06 -20.79 -27.86
N LYS A 83 -9.03 -20.48 -28.63
CA LYS A 83 -8.54 -21.24 -29.79
C LYS A 83 -7.29 -22.06 -29.48
N ASN A 84 -6.69 -21.89 -28.33
CA ASN A 84 -5.43 -22.55 -27.96
C ASN A 84 -5.68 -23.76 -27.12
N HIS A 85 -4.99 -24.86 -27.48
CA HIS A 85 -4.95 -26.11 -26.73
C HIS A 85 -3.74 -26.08 -25.80
N TYR A 86 -3.95 -26.34 -24.53
CA TYR A 86 -2.93 -26.38 -23.50
C TYR A 86 -2.78 -27.75 -22.91
N LYS A 87 -1.53 -28.15 -22.68
CA LYS A 87 -1.19 -29.37 -21.93
C LYS A 87 -0.22 -29.01 -20.84
N VAL A 88 -0.59 -29.28 -19.61
CA VAL A 88 0.25 -29.01 -18.44
C VAL A 88 0.69 -30.33 -17.84
N HIS A 89 2.01 -30.53 -17.73
CA HIS A 89 2.63 -31.71 -17.13
C HIS A 89 3.37 -31.30 -15.84
N ARG A 90 3.17 -32.07 -14.78
CA ARG A 90 3.88 -31.89 -13.52
C ARG A 90 4.26 -33.22 -12.90
N SER A 91 5.52 -33.37 -12.46
CA SER A 91 5.99 -34.57 -11.75
C SER A 91 6.43 -34.21 -10.33
N ILE A 92 6.32 -35.18 -9.42
CA ILE A 92 6.87 -35.10 -8.08
C ILE A 92 8.10 -36.01 -8.03
N LYS A 93 9.29 -35.44 -7.85
CA LYS A 93 10.54 -36.18 -7.64
C LYS A 93 10.92 -36.11 -6.16
N THR A 94 11.47 -37.18 -5.66
CA THR A 94 11.98 -37.26 -4.28
C THR A 94 13.19 -36.34 -4.09
N TRP A 95 14.01 -36.16 -5.14
CA TRP A 95 15.24 -35.37 -5.14
C TRP A 95 15.37 -34.58 -6.46
N GLY A 96 15.88 -33.36 -6.36
CA GLY A 96 16.16 -32.51 -7.52
C GLY A 96 14.97 -31.64 -7.99
N SER A 97 15.18 -31.00 -9.13
CA SER A 97 14.18 -30.13 -9.78
C SER A 97 12.92 -30.94 -10.14
N GLN A 98 11.76 -30.34 -9.85
CA GLN A 98 10.45 -30.95 -10.17
C GLN A 98 10.05 -30.51 -11.59
N PRO A 99 9.93 -31.42 -12.56
CA PRO A 99 9.49 -31.06 -13.89
C PRO A 99 8.11 -30.39 -13.85
N PHE A 100 8.05 -29.23 -14.46
CA PHE A 100 6.82 -28.49 -14.69
C PHE A 100 6.87 -27.95 -16.10
N GLU A 101 6.04 -28.45 -16.98
CA GLU A 101 6.05 -28.16 -18.41
C GLU A 101 4.66 -27.70 -18.84
N ILE A 102 4.63 -26.65 -19.66
CA ILE A 102 3.40 -26.12 -20.25
C ILE A 102 3.59 -26.16 -21.76
N TYR A 103 2.68 -26.82 -22.45
CA TYR A 103 2.63 -26.85 -23.90
C TYR A 103 1.43 -26.06 -24.40
N VAL A 104 1.62 -25.35 -25.49
CA VAL A 104 0.58 -24.62 -26.22
C VAL A 104 0.57 -25.13 -27.65
N ASN A 105 -0.54 -25.71 -28.09
CA ASN A 105 -0.68 -26.32 -29.44
C ASN A 105 0.46 -27.29 -29.76
N ASP A 106 0.82 -28.15 -28.79
CA ASP A 106 1.90 -29.14 -28.82
C ASP A 106 3.33 -28.58 -28.81
N GLU A 107 3.51 -27.25 -28.75
CA GLU A 107 4.81 -26.63 -28.58
C GLU A 107 5.10 -26.31 -27.09
N LEU A 108 6.28 -26.70 -26.61
CA LEU A 108 6.70 -26.38 -25.25
C LEU A 108 6.94 -24.88 -25.13
N ILE A 109 6.31 -24.22 -24.17
CA ILE A 109 6.61 -22.84 -23.84
C ILE A 109 8.07 -22.75 -23.39
N ASN A 110 8.84 -21.86 -24.00
CA ASN A 110 10.25 -21.68 -23.71
C ASN A 110 10.46 -21.29 -22.24
N GLN A 111 11.14 -22.18 -21.52
CA GLN A 111 11.31 -22.07 -20.07
C GLN A 111 12.71 -21.54 -19.73
N THR A 112 12.92 -20.23 -19.89
CA THR A 112 14.18 -19.57 -19.56
C THR A 112 14.22 -18.97 -18.13
N GLY A 113 13.09 -19.00 -17.41
CA GLY A 113 12.93 -18.43 -16.07
C GLY A 113 12.80 -19.46 -14.93
N ASP A 114 12.53 -18.99 -13.72
CA ASP A 114 12.28 -19.85 -12.55
C ASP A 114 10.89 -20.48 -12.63
N SER A 115 10.74 -21.66 -12.03
CA SER A 115 9.44 -22.39 -11.99
C SER A 115 8.31 -21.59 -11.34
N LYS A 116 8.63 -20.59 -10.54
CA LYS A 116 7.65 -19.64 -9.96
C LYS A 116 7.04 -18.74 -11.01
N ASP A 117 7.84 -18.24 -11.92
CA ASP A 117 7.39 -17.32 -12.99
C ASP A 117 6.41 -18.04 -13.93
N TYR A 118 6.67 -19.32 -14.20
CA TYR A 118 5.75 -20.17 -14.99
C TYR A 118 4.45 -20.49 -14.26
N GLN A 119 4.51 -20.67 -12.95
CA GLN A 119 3.32 -20.85 -12.14
C GLN A 119 2.45 -19.59 -12.18
N GLU A 120 3.06 -18.43 -12.01
CA GLU A 120 2.37 -17.14 -12.09
C GLU A 120 1.80 -16.91 -13.50
N HIS A 121 2.56 -17.24 -14.54
CA HIS A 121 2.09 -17.16 -15.93
C HIS A 121 0.89 -18.07 -16.17
N LEU A 122 0.90 -19.31 -15.67
CA LEU A 122 -0.22 -20.24 -15.79
C LEU A 122 -1.47 -19.69 -15.08
N GLU A 123 -1.32 -19.20 -13.84
CA GLU A 123 -2.44 -18.70 -13.04
C GLU A 123 -3.00 -17.39 -13.58
N THR A 124 -2.14 -16.44 -13.95
CA THR A 124 -2.55 -15.08 -14.32
C THR A 124 -2.93 -14.94 -15.78
N ASN A 125 -2.13 -15.52 -16.69
CA ASN A 125 -2.30 -15.28 -18.13
C ASN A 125 -3.15 -16.35 -18.82
N ILE A 126 -3.03 -17.61 -18.39
CA ILE A 126 -3.70 -18.75 -19.06
C ILE A 126 -5.03 -19.05 -18.37
N LEU A 127 -5.00 -19.40 -17.08
CA LEU A 127 -6.20 -19.79 -16.32
C LEU A 127 -7.03 -18.59 -15.89
N LYS A 128 -6.37 -17.46 -15.60
CA LYS A 128 -6.99 -16.27 -14.99
C LYS A 128 -7.72 -16.56 -13.67
N LEU A 129 -7.24 -17.59 -12.96
CA LEU A 129 -7.79 -18.06 -11.69
C LEU A 129 -6.63 -18.48 -10.78
N ASN A 130 -6.67 -18.08 -9.53
CA ASN A 130 -5.78 -18.62 -8.50
C ASN A 130 -6.38 -19.88 -7.86
N PHE A 131 -5.58 -20.57 -7.06
CA PHE A 131 -6.01 -21.82 -6.38
C PHE A 131 -7.30 -21.64 -5.58
N LYS A 132 -7.47 -20.52 -4.87
CA LYS A 132 -8.62 -20.26 -4.01
C LYS A 132 -9.90 -20.04 -4.84
N SER A 133 -9.80 -19.22 -5.89
CA SER A 133 -10.93 -18.96 -6.79
C SER A 133 -11.31 -20.25 -7.57
N PHE A 134 -10.32 -21.01 -8.05
CA PHE A 134 -10.54 -22.27 -8.71
C PHE A 134 -11.30 -23.28 -7.83
N THR A 135 -10.84 -23.48 -6.59
CA THR A 135 -11.47 -24.42 -5.66
C THR A 135 -12.87 -23.99 -5.19
N GLN A 136 -13.18 -22.70 -5.30
CA GLN A 136 -14.52 -22.18 -4.95
C GLN A 136 -15.51 -22.23 -6.13
N ILE A 137 -15.01 -22.19 -7.35
CA ILE A 137 -15.84 -22.10 -8.57
C ILE A 137 -15.98 -23.46 -9.24
N VAL A 138 -14.87 -24.20 -9.34
CA VAL A 138 -14.82 -25.46 -10.12
C VAL A 138 -15.10 -26.66 -9.24
N ILE A 139 -14.70 -26.66 -7.97
CA ILE A 139 -14.84 -27.80 -7.06
C ILE A 139 -15.90 -27.48 -6.00
N LEU A 140 -17.09 -28.07 -6.16
CA LEU A 140 -18.23 -27.87 -5.27
C LEU A 140 -18.51 -29.12 -4.42
N GLY A 141 -18.90 -28.92 -3.17
CA GLY A 141 -19.50 -29.99 -2.35
C GLY A 141 -18.55 -30.94 -1.66
N SER A 142 -17.28 -30.60 -1.41
CA SER A 142 -16.39 -31.41 -0.56
C SER A 142 -16.51 -31.04 0.93
N SER A 143 -16.02 -31.89 1.82
CA SER A 143 -16.06 -31.69 3.29
C SER A 143 -15.29 -30.45 3.78
N SER A 144 -14.38 -29.93 2.95
CA SER A 144 -13.62 -28.69 3.23
C SER A 144 -14.13 -27.47 2.46
N PHE A 145 -15.20 -27.63 1.70
CA PHE A 145 -15.79 -26.56 0.92
C PHE A 145 -16.60 -25.63 1.83
N VAL A 146 -16.26 -24.34 1.78
CA VAL A 146 -17.05 -23.27 2.41
C VAL A 146 -17.84 -22.59 1.29
N PRO A 147 -19.18 -22.65 1.29
CA PRO A 147 -19.99 -21.99 0.27
C PRO A 147 -19.64 -20.51 0.13
N PHE A 148 -19.65 -20.00 -1.09
CA PHE A 148 -19.31 -18.60 -1.38
C PHE A 148 -20.01 -17.59 -0.46
N MET A 149 -21.29 -17.83 -0.16
CA MET A 149 -22.07 -16.93 0.70
C MET A 149 -21.64 -16.95 2.19
N GLN A 150 -20.96 -17.99 2.63
CA GLN A 150 -20.42 -18.11 4.00
C GLN A 150 -19.01 -17.54 4.13
N LEU A 151 -18.36 -17.20 3.01
CA LEU A 151 -17.07 -16.51 3.03
C LEU A 151 -17.20 -15.11 3.61
N SER A 152 -16.14 -14.62 4.23
CA SER A 152 -16.07 -13.23 4.69
C SER A 152 -16.15 -12.25 3.51
N GLY A 153 -16.60 -11.02 3.77
CA GLY A 153 -16.70 -9.97 2.74
C GLY A 153 -15.44 -9.77 1.91
N PRO A 154 -14.24 -9.65 2.54
CA PRO A 154 -12.98 -9.55 1.80
C PRO A 154 -12.68 -10.77 0.91
N GLN A 155 -12.96 -11.98 1.40
CA GLN A 155 -12.73 -13.21 0.64
C GLN A 155 -13.66 -13.32 -0.59
N ARG A 156 -14.93 -12.95 -0.45
CA ARG A 156 -15.87 -12.90 -1.59
C ARG A 156 -15.43 -11.90 -2.64
N ARG A 157 -14.97 -10.72 -2.19
CA ARG A 157 -14.47 -9.68 -3.10
C ARG A 157 -13.25 -10.17 -3.87
N GLU A 158 -12.29 -10.80 -3.22
CA GLU A 158 -11.09 -11.35 -3.85
C GLU A 158 -11.45 -12.35 -4.97
N ILE A 159 -12.40 -13.25 -4.73
CA ILE A 159 -12.85 -14.22 -5.74
C ILE A 159 -13.54 -13.54 -6.92
N ILE A 160 -14.37 -12.53 -6.65
CA ILE A 160 -15.05 -11.76 -7.71
C ILE A 160 -14.03 -10.96 -8.52
N GLU A 161 -13.06 -10.33 -7.87
CA GLU A 161 -11.99 -9.57 -8.54
C GLU A 161 -11.13 -10.47 -9.44
N ASP A 162 -10.84 -11.70 -8.98
CA ASP A 162 -10.17 -12.73 -9.80
C ASP A 162 -11.00 -13.14 -11.01
N LEU A 163 -12.27 -13.49 -10.78
CA LEU A 163 -13.15 -13.98 -11.83
C LEU A 163 -13.40 -12.93 -12.93
N LEU A 164 -13.50 -11.67 -12.55
CA LEU A 164 -13.74 -10.54 -13.45
C LEU A 164 -12.46 -9.92 -14.00
N ASP A 165 -11.27 -10.39 -13.59
CA ASP A 165 -9.97 -9.82 -13.97
C ASP A 165 -9.85 -8.32 -13.64
N ILE A 166 -10.40 -7.89 -12.49
CA ILE A 166 -10.46 -6.48 -12.06
C ILE A 166 -9.56 -6.14 -10.87
N LYS A 167 -8.61 -7.02 -10.53
CA LYS A 167 -7.64 -6.78 -9.44
C LYS A 167 -6.84 -5.50 -9.56
N ILE A 168 -6.67 -5.01 -10.80
CA ILE A 168 -5.97 -3.75 -11.06
C ILE A 168 -6.59 -2.57 -10.28
N PHE A 169 -7.92 -2.53 -10.15
CA PHE A 169 -8.60 -1.46 -9.42
C PHE A 169 -8.31 -1.50 -7.91
N SER A 170 -8.19 -2.69 -7.33
CA SER A 170 -7.80 -2.86 -5.93
C SER A 170 -6.34 -2.43 -5.70
N SER A 171 -5.43 -2.75 -6.60
CA SER A 171 -4.05 -2.28 -6.57
C SER A 171 -3.95 -0.76 -6.71
N MET A 172 -4.70 -0.17 -7.65
CA MET A 172 -4.79 1.29 -7.80
C MET A 172 -5.32 1.96 -6.53
N ASN A 173 -6.33 1.37 -5.88
CA ASN A 173 -6.88 1.92 -4.64
C ASN A 173 -5.88 1.88 -3.48
N LEU A 174 -5.04 0.85 -3.38
CA LEU A 174 -3.96 0.81 -2.40
C LEU A 174 -2.96 1.95 -2.62
N ILE A 175 -2.45 2.10 -3.84
CA ILE A 175 -1.52 3.19 -4.20
C ILE A 175 -2.15 4.57 -3.93
N LEU A 176 -3.44 4.72 -4.23
CA LEU A 176 -4.16 5.97 -3.97
C LEU A 176 -4.26 6.27 -2.47
N LYS A 177 -4.56 5.26 -1.64
CA LYS A 177 -4.61 5.41 -0.19
C LYS A 177 -3.27 5.85 0.39
N ASP A 178 -2.17 5.26 -0.06
CA ASP A 178 -0.82 5.64 0.38
C ASP A 178 -0.52 7.10 0.01
N LYS A 179 -0.78 7.50 -1.24
CA LYS A 179 -0.61 8.90 -1.68
C LYS A 179 -1.48 9.88 -0.89
N VAL A 180 -2.72 9.51 -0.59
CA VAL A 180 -3.62 10.33 0.22
C VAL A 180 -3.10 10.46 1.66
N SER A 181 -2.58 9.38 2.24
CA SER A 181 -1.98 9.38 3.58
C SER A 181 -0.75 10.31 3.62
N ASP A 182 0.16 10.18 2.67
CA ASP A 182 1.36 11.02 2.56
C ASP A 182 1.02 12.50 2.41
N ASN A 183 0.03 12.80 1.56
CA ASN A 183 -0.42 14.18 1.38
C ASN A 183 -1.06 14.75 2.64
N LYS A 184 -1.85 13.96 3.38
CA LYS A 184 -2.41 14.40 4.67
C LYS A 184 -1.31 14.72 5.68
N SER A 185 -0.28 13.89 5.77
CA SER A 185 0.86 14.11 6.66
C SER A 185 1.59 15.41 6.31
N LYS A 186 1.89 15.64 5.02
CA LYS A 186 2.51 16.89 4.54
C LYS A 186 1.66 18.13 4.82
N ILE A 187 0.35 18.03 4.62
CA ILE A 187 -0.58 19.14 4.92
C ILE A 187 -0.57 19.46 6.42
N THR A 188 -0.55 18.44 7.27
CA THR A 188 -0.51 18.64 8.73
C THR A 188 0.81 19.31 9.15
N GLU A 189 1.93 18.87 8.60
CA GLU A 189 3.24 19.49 8.86
C GLU A 189 3.29 20.95 8.40
N LEU A 190 2.84 21.22 7.19
CA LEU A 190 2.80 22.60 6.67
C LEU A 190 1.87 23.51 7.49
N LYS A 191 0.74 23.02 7.96
CA LYS A 191 -0.14 23.79 8.86
C LYS A 191 0.57 24.13 10.16
N TYR A 192 1.26 23.19 10.76
CA TYR A 192 2.05 23.43 11.97
C TYR A 192 3.13 24.49 11.75
N GLN A 193 3.86 24.43 10.64
CA GLN A 193 4.86 25.44 10.28
C GLN A 193 4.24 26.82 10.10
N ILE A 194 3.09 26.91 9.45
CA ILE A 194 2.35 28.18 9.30
C ILE A 194 1.95 28.75 10.65
N ASP A 195 1.45 27.94 11.55
CA ASP A 195 1.01 28.40 12.87
C ASP A 195 2.19 28.89 13.72
N LEU A 196 3.35 28.20 13.66
CA LEU A 196 4.59 28.65 14.29
C LEU A 196 5.06 29.99 13.74
N ILE A 197 5.00 30.20 12.43
CA ILE A 197 5.38 31.47 11.80
C ILE A 197 4.43 32.60 12.23
N LYS A 198 3.13 32.34 12.28
CA LYS A 198 2.13 33.31 12.75
C LYS A 198 2.40 33.73 14.19
N GLU A 199 2.70 32.79 15.06
CA GLU A 199 3.04 33.08 16.46
C GLU A 199 4.30 33.94 16.58
N LYS A 200 5.36 33.59 15.83
CA LYS A 200 6.58 34.40 15.75
C LYS A 200 6.29 35.87 15.30
N ILE A 201 5.45 36.00 14.27
CA ILE A 201 5.05 37.32 13.77
C ILE A 201 4.30 38.11 14.86
N ASN A 202 3.39 37.49 15.59
CA ASN A 202 2.66 38.14 16.68
C ASN A 202 3.58 38.61 17.81
N VAL A 203 4.50 37.74 18.24
CA VAL A 203 5.50 38.13 19.26
C VAL A 203 6.37 39.28 18.78
N GLN A 204 6.83 39.27 17.53
CA GLN A 204 7.62 40.37 16.99
C GLN A 204 6.82 41.67 16.90
N ARG A 205 5.53 41.62 16.55
CA ARG A 205 4.67 42.81 16.55
C ARG A 205 4.51 43.39 17.95
N GLN A 206 4.24 42.57 18.94
CA GLN A 206 4.16 42.98 20.34
C GLN A 206 5.46 43.70 20.79
N PHE A 207 6.60 43.09 20.49
CA PHE A 207 7.90 43.68 20.83
C PHE A 207 8.14 45.04 20.14
N ILE A 208 7.75 45.17 18.87
CA ILE A 208 7.83 46.44 18.15
C ILE A 208 6.92 47.50 18.79
N ASP A 209 5.72 47.13 19.20
CA ASP A 209 4.79 48.06 19.82
C ASP A 209 5.28 48.51 21.22
N GLU A 210 5.85 47.61 22.02
CA GLU A 210 6.50 47.94 23.29
C GLU A 210 7.68 48.91 23.13
N ILE A 211 8.53 48.66 22.11
CA ILE A 211 9.64 49.58 21.80
C ILE A 211 9.12 50.97 21.40
N LYS A 212 8.10 51.03 20.54
CA LYS A 212 7.49 52.30 20.12
C LYS A 212 6.91 53.04 21.30
N GLN A 213 6.21 52.37 22.19
CA GLN A 213 5.65 52.96 23.40
C GLN A 213 6.75 53.51 24.30
N SER A 214 7.79 52.72 24.58
CA SER A 214 8.94 53.17 25.40
C SER A 214 9.67 54.39 24.77
N HIS A 215 9.81 54.41 23.44
CA HIS A 215 10.40 55.55 22.73
C HIS A 215 9.53 56.80 22.83
N ASN A 216 8.23 56.67 22.66
CA ASN A 216 7.32 57.82 22.79
C ASN A 216 7.33 58.38 24.20
N GLU A 217 7.32 57.55 25.24
CA GLU A 217 7.44 58.02 26.65
C GLU A 217 8.76 58.77 26.92
N LYS A 218 9.88 58.34 26.33
CA LYS A 218 11.16 59.03 26.43
C LYS A 218 11.12 60.35 25.68
N ILE A 219 10.53 60.38 24.49
CA ILE A 219 10.39 61.65 23.74
C ILE A 219 9.54 62.64 24.51
N ASP A 220 8.44 62.23 25.10
CA ASP A 220 7.56 63.10 25.84
C ASP A 220 8.22 63.63 27.12
N LYS A 221 8.95 62.78 27.87
CA LYS A 221 9.77 63.21 29.00
C LYS A 221 10.84 64.24 28.60
N ASN A 222 11.54 63.99 27.51
CA ASN A 222 12.54 64.94 27.00
C ASN A 222 11.91 66.26 26.58
N LYS A 223 10.71 66.26 25.98
CA LYS A 223 9.99 67.48 25.65
C LYS A 223 9.65 68.28 26.90
N GLU A 224 9.13 67.59 27.94
CA GLU A 224 8.84 68.30 29.23
C GLU A 224 10.09 68.90 29.87
N GLU A 225 11.24 68.22 29.83
CA GLU A 225 12.50 68.74 30.32
C GLU A 225 12.98 69.96 29.51
N ILE A 226 12.84 69.94 28.19
CA ILE A 226 13.15 71.02 27.30
C ILE A 226 12.29 72.26 27.68
N GLU A 227 10.98 72.11 27.80
CA GLU A 227 10.07 73.21 28.18
C GLU A 227 10.42 73.84 29.56
N LYS A 228 10.71 72.93 30.53
CA LYS A 228 11.15 73.42 31.86
C LYS A 228 12.46 74.19 31.80
N THR A 229 13.39 73.75 31.00
CA THR A 229 14.69 74.36 30.81
C THR A 229 14.55 75.70 30.07
N GLU A 230 13.75 75.78 29.04
CA GLU A 230 13.45 77.00 28.31
C GLU A 230 12.78 78.04 29.21
N ALA A 231 11.80 77.59 29.99
CA ALA A 231 11.16 78.50 30.97
C ALA A 231 12.17 79.06 32.00
N THR A 232 13.13 78.22 32.43
CA THR A 232 14.18 78.61 33.36
C THR A 232 15.16 79.62 32.72
N ILE A 233 15.54 79.38 31.48
CA ILE A 233 16.38 80.28 30.69
C ILE A 233 15.69 81.65 30.50
N LEU A 234 14.40 81.63 30.16
CA LEU A 234 13.64 82.87 29.99
C LEU A 234 13.58 83.72 31.27
N ARG A 235 13.30 83.01 32.40
CA ARG A 235 13.33 83.69 33.72
C ARG A 235 14.70 84.25 34.05
N SER A 236 15.78 83.55 33.79
CA SER A 236 17.14 84.03 34.03
C SER A 236 17.49 85.18 33.12
N ARG A 237 17.09 85.19 31.85
CA ARG A 237 17.27 86.32 30.94
C ARG A 237 16.55 87.61 31.44
N GLN A 238 15.28 87.46 31.85
CA GLN A 238 14.53 88.58 32.41
C GLN A 238 15.19 89.14 33.65
N LYS A 239 15.71 88.27 34.53
CA LYS A 239 16.43 88.69 35.73
C LYS A 239 17.74 89.37 35.39
N THR A 240 18.46 88.94 34.37
CA THR A 240 19.70 89.61 33.91
C THR A 240 19.39 90.99 33.34
N GLU A 241 18.36 91.11 32.51
CA GLU A 241 17.92 92.42 31.98
C GLU A 241 17.50 93.38 33.06
N THR A 242 16.82 92.95 34.10
CA THR A 242 16.47 93.79 35.25
C THR A 242 17.67 94.20 36.04
N LEU A 243 18.63 93.31 36.28
CA LEU A 243 19.90 93.67 36.97
C LEU A 243 20.77 94.59 36.14
N GLU A 244 20.84 94.45 34.84
CA GLU A 244 21.55 95.37 33.93
C GLU A 244 20.93 96.77 33.94
N LYS A 245 19.61 96.91 34.03
CA LYS A 245 18.95 98.18 34.20
C LYS A 245 19.32 98.84 35.54
N GLN A 246 19.26 98.04 36.61
CA GLN A 246 19.63 98.55 37.95
C GLN A 246 21.10 99.00 38.01
N VAL A 247 22.00 98.23 37.37
CA VAL A 247 23.42 98.61 37.28
C VAL A 247 23.59 99.90 36.50
N ARG A 248 22.87 100.07 35.38
CA ARG A 248 22.94 101.37 34.62
C ARG A 248 22.39 102.55 35.43
N GLU A 249 21.26 102.37 36.12
CA GLU A 249 20.70 103.46 37.00
C GLU A 249 21.65 103.78 38.13
N LEU A 250 22.30 102.79 38.75
CA LEU A 250 23.30 103.07 39.79
C LEU A 250 24.55 103.72 39.22
N GLN A 251 25.00 103.37 38.00
CA GLN A 251 26.13 104.02 37.33
C GLN A 251 25.83 105.50 36.98
N GLU A 252 24.59 105.83 36.59
CA GLU A 252 24.14 107.17 36.34
C GLU A 252 24.12 108.00 37.66
N GLN A 253 23.55 107.45 38.74
CA GLN A 253 23.54 108.07 40.05
C GLN A 253 24.95 108.32 40.63
N VAL A 254 25.93 107.51 40.32
CA VAL A 254 27.34 107.70 40.72
C VAL A 254 28.00 108.81 39.87
N LYS A 255 27.62 108.92 38.56
CA LYS A 255 28.12 110.01 37.70
C LYS A 255 27.60 111.37 38.09
N ASP A 256 26.35 111.45 38.60
CA ASP A 256 25.74 112.73 39.04
C ASP A 256 26.22 113.19 40.43
N LYS A 257 27.00 112.34 41.16
CA LYS A 257 27.55 112.67 42.47
C LYS A 257 29.05 113.07 42.49
N ASN A 258 29.71 113.00 41.32
CA ASN A 258 31.07 113.46 41.11
C ASN A 258 31.05 114.68 40.24
#